data_78fe3f27d36521c8ec2c639fd59317cd
#
_entry.id   78fe3f27d36521c8ec2c639fd59317cd
#
_cell.length_a   1.000
_cell.length_b   1.000
_cell.length_c   1.000
_cell.angle_alpha   90.00
_cell.angle_beta   90.00
_cell.angle_gamma   90.00
#
_symmetry.space_group_name_H-M   'P 1'
#
loop_
_entity.id
_entity.type
_entity.pdbx_description
1 polymer ?
#
loop_
_entity_poly.entity_id
_entity_poly.type
_entity_poly.pdbx_seq_one_letter_code
_entity_poly.pdbx_strand_id
1 'polypeptide(L)'
;RQGSAGYDQMSSFVAGEELSAPTGLGIVQEVEYAITCTPRPIKVTCPGPLTLSFRIDPGDAYKDSEDMALTMARIVNSELRALVAAGASFIQIDEPRYANFPEGGRQWSDLFNETVKGVDAKLALHICFGNYQNRPASRRSYRPMFPSILDIKADQLVLEFTNREMSEIDLWKEFPSDMELGAGVIDVKSYYIEKPQEE
;
A
#
# COMPACT_ATOMS: atom_id res chain seq x y z
N ARG A 1 -12.59 19.94 -5.83
CA ARG A 1 -11.77 20.78 -4.93
C ARG A 1 -10.45 21.06 -5.61
N GLN A 2 -10.04 22.34 -5.74
CA GLN A 2 -8.70 22.68 -6.16
C GLN A 2 -7.71 22.16 -5.12
N GLY A 3 -6.73 21.37 -5.56
CA GLY A 3 -5.60 20.98 -4.73
C GLY A 3 -4.80 22.22 -4.34
N SER A 4 -4.06 22.15 -3.24
CA SER A 4 -3.28 23.26 -2.67
C SER A 4 -2.24 23.89 -3.62
N ALA A 5 -1.97 23.27 -4.77
CA ALA A 5 -1.04 23.73 -5.79
C ALA A 5 -1.72 24.25 -7.08
N GLY A 6 -3.04 24.30 -7.14
CA GLY A 6 -3.77 24.86 -8.30
C GLY A 6 -3.75 24.01 -9.59
N TYR A 7 -3.04 22.89 -9.61
CA TYR A 7 -2.84 22.06 -10.82
C TYR A 7 -3.63 20.77 -10.82
N ASP A 8 -4.07 20.29 -9.65
CA ASP A 8 -4.72 19.01 -9.54
C ASP A 8 -6.17 19.17 -9.12
N GLN A 9 -7.03 19.18 -10.11
CA GLN A 9 -8.41 18.76 -9.91
C GLN A 9 -8.41 17.23 -9.75
N MET A 10 -8.19 16.77 -8.53
CA MET A 10 -8.43 15.38 -8.22
C MET A 10 -9.94 15.15 -8.23
N SER A 11 -10.41 14.36 -9.19
CA SER A 11 -11.80 13.95 -9.23
C SER A 11 -12.13 13.20 -7.94
N SER A 12 -13.18 13.61 -7.27
CA SER A 12 -13.83 12.82 -6.21
C SER A 12 -15.05 12.14 -6.82
N PHE A 13 -15.28 10.90 -6.44
CA PHE A 13 -16.41 10.11 -6.87
C PHE A 13 -17.35 9.90 -5.69
N VAL A 14 -18.61 9.61 -5.97
CA VAL A 14 -19.60 9.19 -4.97
C VAL A 14 -20.07 7.80 -5.36
N ALA A 15 -20.08 6.87 -4.43
CA ALA A 15 -20.63 5.55 -4.66
C ALA A 15 -22.15 5.65 -4.81
N GLY A 16 -22.66 5.39 -6.01
CA GLY A 16 -24.10 5.33 -6.27
C GLY A 16 -24.72 3.95 -5.99
N GLU A 17 -23.89 2.93 -5.88
CA GLU A 17 -24.26 1.54 -5.58
C GLU A 17 -23.05 0.82 -4.98
N GLU A 18 -23.22 -0.43 -4.54
CA GLU A 18 -22.12 -1.23 -4.01
C GLU A 18 -21.03 -1.43 -5.08
N LEU A 19 -19.79 -1.16 -4.70
CA LEU A 19 -18.62 -1.28 -5.58
C LEU A 19 -18.40 -2.74 -5.97
N SER A 20 -18.05 -2.96 -7.23
CA SER A 20 -17.72 -4.27 -7.77
C SER A 20 -16.66 -4.16 -8.86
N ALA A 21 -15.92 -5.25 -9.07
CA ALA A 21 -14.93 -5.37 -10.15
C ALA A 21 -15.08 -6.74 -10.84
N PRO A 22 -16.15 -6.93 -11.61
CA PRO A 22 -16.46 -8.25 -12.19
C PRO A 22 -15.40 -8.75 -13.18
N THR A 23 -14.59 -7.86 -13.73
CA THR A 23 -13.48 -8.18 -14.65
C THR A 23 -12.10 -8.06 -13.99
N GLY A 24 -12.04 -7.92 -12.66
CA GLY A 24 -10.83 -7.64 -11.89
C GLY A 24 -10.38 -6.18 -11.95
N LEU A 25 -9.21 -5.90 -11.39
CA LEU A 25 -8.60 -4.57 -11.38
C LEU A 25 -7.68 -4.32 -12.58
N GLY A 26 -7.46 -5.33 -13.41
CA GLY A 26 -6.67 -5.25 -14.64
C GLY A 26 -5.18 -5.55 -14.47
N ILE A 27 -4.71 -5.89 -13.27
CA ILE A 27 -3.28 -6.15 -13.01
C ILE A 27 -2.87 -7.53 -13.54
N VAL A 28 -3.79 -8.49 -13.57
CA VAL A 28 -3.50 -9.88 -13.99
C VAL A 28 -2.89 -9.92 -15.38
N GLN A 29 -3.47 -9.21 -16.36
CA GLN A 29 -2.98 -9.22 -17.74
C GLN A 29 -1.58 -8.59 -17.86
N GLU A 30 -1.28 -7.58 -17.03
CA GLU A 30 0.06 -6.98 -16.99
C GLU A 30 1.10 -7.98 -16.46
N VAL A 31 0.74 -8.77 -15.45
CA VAL A 31 1.60 -9.79 -14.84
C VAL A 31 1.82 -10.95 -15.82
N GLU A 32 0.76 -11.46 -16.46
CA GLU A 32 0.87 -12.48 -17.48
C GLU A 32 1.84 -12.08 -18.60
N TYR A 33 1.75 -10.83 -19.06
CA TYR A 33 2.69 -10.29 -20.04
C TYR A 33 4.10 -10.17 -19.48
N ALA A 34 4.26 -9.61 -18.27
CA ALA A 34 5.57 -9.38 -17.64
C ALA A 34 6.35 -10.70 -17.44
N ILE A 35 5.67 -11.79 -17.07
CA ILE A 35 6.27 -13.12 -16.92
C ILE A 35 6.88 -13.61 -18.25
N THR A 36 6.29 -13.25 -19.38
CA THR A 36 6.86 -13.62 -20.70
C THR A 36 8.12 -12.83 -21.04
N CYS A 37 8.35 -11.68 -20.42
CA CYS A 37 9.45 -10.77 -20.75
C CYS A 37 10.74 -11.07 -19.97
N THR A 38 10.70 -11.85 -18.90
CA THR A 38 11.88 -12.13 -18.07
C THR A 38 11.79 -13.50 -17.38
N PRO A 39 12.93 -14.23 -17.27
CA PRO A 39 12.99 -15.43 -16.45
C PRO A 39 13.23 -15.12 -14.95
N ARG A 40 13.37 -13.85 -14.57
CA ARG A 40 13.61 -13.47 -13.17
C ARG A 40 12.31 -13.43 -12.37
N PRO A 41 12.35 -13.69 -11.06
CA PRO A 41 11.20 -13.48 -10.19
C PRO A 41 10.69 -12.04 -10.30
N ILE A 42 9.38 -11.89 -10.33
CA ILE A 42 8.69 -10.59 -10.38
C ILE A 42 8.01 -10.34 -9.04
N LYS A 43 8.23 -9.17 -8.46
CA LYS A 43 7.43 -8.66 -7.37
C LYS A 43 6.31 -7.81 -7.96
N VAL A 44 5.09 -8.31 -7.85
CA VAL A 44 3.89 -7.62 -8.36
C VAL A 44 3.43 -6.60 -7.35
N THR A 45 2.99 -5.42 -7.79
CA THR A 45 2.38 -4.41 -6.93
C THR A 45 0.88 -4.30 -7.20
N CYS A 46 0.10 -4.14 -6.13
CA CYS A 46 -1.33 -3.94 -6.18
C CYS A 46 -1.71 -2.84 -5.19
N PRO A 47 -2.45 -1.80 -5.58
CA PRO A 47 -2.91 -0.81 -4.62
C PRO A 47 -3.87 -1.45 -3.60
N GLY A 48 -3.75 -1.04 -2.34
CA GLY A 48 -4.58 -1.56 -1.27
C GLY A 48 -5.95 -0.91 -1.18
N PRO A 49 -6.87 -1.50 -0.38
CA PRO A 49 -8.26 -1.10 -0.32
C PRO A 49 -8.48 0.34 0.17
N LEU A 50 -7.74 0.81 1.18
CA LEU A 50 -7.88 2.18 1.66
C LEU A 50 -7.37 3.18 0.62
N THR A 51 -6.28 2.83 -0.07
CA THR A 51 -5.72 3.68 -1.14
C THR A 51 -6.68 3.79 -2.32
N LEU A 52 -7.34 2.72 -2.72
CA LEU A 52 -8.34 2.73 -3.79
C LEU A 52 -9.61 3.50 -3.41
N SER A 53 -10.12 3.30 -2.20
CA SER A 53 -11.37 3.91 -1.73
C SER A 53 -11.23 5.37 -1.29
N PHE A 54 -10.01 5.85 -1.03
CA PHE A 54 -9.77 7.15 -0.42
C PHE A 54 -10.45 8.36 -1.11
N ARG A 55 -10.70 8.27 -2.42
CA ARG A 55 -11.32 9.35 -3.22
C ARG A 55 -12.78 9.11 -3.53
N ILE A 56 -13.35 8.08 -2.95
CA ILE A 56 -14.74 7.73 -3.14
C ILE A 56 -15.48 8.13 -1.86
N ASP A 57 -16.51 8.95 -2.02
CA ASP A 57 -17.47 9.22 -0.95
C ASP A 57 -18.41 7.99 -0.86
N PRO A 58 -18.63 7.42 0.33
CA PRO A 58 -19.53 6.27 0.48
C PRO A 58 -20.95 6.51 -0.03
N GLY A 59 -21.40 7.77 -0.08
CA GLY A 59 -22.77 8.13 -0.46
C GLY A 59 -23.81 7.44 0.40
N ASP A 60 -24.90 7.08 -0.25
CA ASP A 60 -25.98 6.28 0.38
C ASP A 60 -25.77 4.75 0.21
N ALA A 61 -24.72 4.35 -0.53
CA ALA A 61 -24.44 2.95 -0.82
C ALA A 61 -23.76 2.21 0.34
N TYR A 62 -23.15 2.94 1.26
CA TYR A 62 -22.41 2.40 2.39
C TYR A 62 -22.74 3.17 3.67
N LYS A 63 -22.64 2.47 4.78
CA LYS A 63 -22.81 3.07 6.10
C LYS A 63 -21.78 4.18 6.38
N ASP A 64 -20.52 3.94 6.02
CA ASP A 64 -19.39 4.83 6.22
C ASP A 64 -18.21 4.39 5.35
N SER A 65 -17.10 5.13 5.43
CA SER A 65 -15.87 4.83 4.68
C SER A 65 -15.20 3.51 5.09
N GLU A 66 -15.40 3.04 6.32
CA GLU A 66 -14.87 1.77 6.79
C GLU A 66 -15.59 0.58 6.15
N ASP A 67 -16.93 0.63 6.10
CA ASP A 67 -17.75 -0.35 5.42
C ASP A 67 -17.41 -0.45 3.92
N MET A 68 -17.21 0.69 3.28
CA MET A 68 -16.74 0.74 1.89
C MET A 68 -15.33 0.16 1.73
N ALA A 69 -14.40 0.44 2.65
CA ALA A 69 -13.04 -0.11 2.62
C ALA A 69 -13.04 -1.64 2.77
N LEU A 70 -13.94 -2.22 3.56
CA LEU A 70 -14.11 -3.67 3.68
C LEU A 70 -14.63 -4.30 2.37
N THR A 71 -15.54 -3.64 1.67
CA THR A 71 -15.96 -4.09 0.34
C THR A 71 -14.80 -4.01 -0.65
N MET A 72 -14.03 -2.92 -0.63
CA MET A 72 -12.84 -2.79 -1.47
C MET A 72 -11.79 -3.86 -1.12
N ALA A 73 -11.63 -4.24 0.15
CA ALA A 73 -10.74 -5.34 0.56
C ALA A 73 -11.12 -6.67 -0.09
N ARG A 74 -12.43 -6.97 -0.23
CA ARG A 74 -12.87 -8.19 -0.93
C ARG A 74 -12.58 -8.14 -2.43
N ILE A 75 -12.74 -6.97 -3.05
CA ILE A 75 -12.39 -6.74 -4.47
C ILE A 75 -10.88 -6.96 -4.68
N VAL A 76 -10.04 -6.32 -3.85
CA VAL A 76 -8.59 -6.49 -3.91
C VAL A 76 -8.21 -7.95 -3.63
N ASN A 77 -8.81 -8.62 -2.63
CA ASN A 77 -8.56 -10.03 -2.36
C ASN A 77 -8.80 -10.92 -3.60
N SER A 78 -9.89 -10.65 -4.34
CA SER A 78 -10.19 -11.39 -5.58
C SER A 78 -9.10 -11.19 -6.63
N GLU A 79 -8.60 -9.97 -6.79
CA GLU A 79 -7.47 -9.68 -7.69
C GLU A 79 -6.19 -10.39 -7.24
N LEU A 80 -5.85 -10.33 -5.92
CA LEU A 80 -4.66 -11.00 -5.39
C LEU A 80 -4.68 -12.51 -5.66
N ARG A 81 -5.83 -13.16 -5.49
CA ARG A 81 -5.99 -14.59 -5.80
C ARG A 81 -5.86 -14.88 -7.29
N ALA A 82 -6.38 -14.00 -8.16
CA ALA A 82 -6.22 -14.11 -9.60
C ALA A 82 -4.75 -13.91 -10.02
N LEU A 83 -4.01 -13.00 -9.37
CA LEU A 83 -2.57 -12.83 -9.57
C LEU A 83 -1.78 -14.10 -9.22
N VAL A 84 -2.11 -14.74 -8.09
CA VAL A 84 -1.51 -16.04 -7.70
C VAL A 84 -1.80 -17.09 -8.77
N ALA A 85 -3.03 -17.19 -9.25
CA ALA A 85 -3.41 -18.13 -10.30
C ALA A 85 -2.68 -17.86 -11.64
N ALA A 86 -2.33 -16.60 -11.90
CA ALA A 86 -1.52 -16.19 -13.06
C ALA A 86 -0.01 -16.42 -12.85
N GLY A 87 0.43 -16.91 -11.69
CA GLY A 87 1.83 -17.25 -11.40
C GLY A 87 2.60 -16.23 -10.57
N ALA A 88 1.94 -15.21 -10.01
CA ALA A 88 2.59 -14.29 -9.08
C ALA A 88 2.93 -15.01 -7.77
N SER A 89 4.21 -15.05 -7.40
CA SER A 89 4.71 -15.65 -6.17
C SER A 89 5.13 -14.66 -5.09
N PHE A 90 5.21 -13.37 -5.44
CA PHE A 90 5.53 -12.29 -4.52
C PHE A 90 4.68 -11.07 -4.87
N ILE A 91 3.82 -10.65 -3.94
CA ILE A 91 2.88 -9.55 -4.15
C ILE A 91 3.07 -8.50 -3.06
N GLN A 92 3.17 -7.24 -3.45
CA GLN A 92 3.22 -6.09 -2.57
C GLN A 92 1.88 -5.33 -2.66
N ILE A 93 1.29 -5.09 -1.51
CA ILE A 93 0.10 -4.25 -1.38
C ILE A 93 0.55 -2.83 -0.98
N ASP A 94 0.19 -1.84 -1.81
CA ASP A 94 0.58 -0.45 -1.61
C ASP A 94 -0.50 0.32 -0.85
N GLU A 95 -0.20 0.67 0.41
CA GLU A 95 -1.10 1.41 1.30
C GLU A 95 -0.47 2.69 1.87
N PRO A 96 -0.07 3.66 1.03
CA PRO A 96 0.45 4.93 1.53
C PRO A 96 -0.57 5.70 2.37
N ARG A 97 -1.86 5.36 2.26
CA ARG A 97 -2.93 6.01 3.02
C ARG A 97 -2.92 5.68 4.51
N TYR A 98 -2.32 4.59 4.93
CA TYR A 98 -2.14 4.31 6.36
C TYR A 98 -1.34 5.42 7.06
N ALA A 99 -0.35 6.00 6.38
CA ALA A 99 0.43 7.12 6.92
C ALA A 99 -0.35 8.44 7.05
N ASN A 100 -1.52 8.58 6.44
CA ASN A 100 -2.40 9.73 6.65
C ASN A 100 -3.20 9.63 7.96
N PHE A 101 -3.38 8.41 8.49
CA PHE A 101 -4.15 8.11 9.68
C PHE A 101 -3.35 7.16 10.60
N PRO A 102 -2.18 7.58 11.07
CA PRO A 102 -1.22 6.65 11.71
C PRO A 102 -1.71 6.10 13.05
N GLU A 103 -2.68 6.73 13.68
CA GLU A 103 -3.31 6.26 14.93
C GLU A 103 -4.19 5.02 14.72
N GLY A 104 -4.53 4.69 13.48
CA GLY A 104 -5.35 3.54 13.12
C GLY A 104 -4.59 2.21 13.06
N GLY A 105 -3.39 2.08 13.66
CA GLY A 105 -2.51 0.94 13.48
C GLY A 105 -3.20 -0.43 13.56
N ARG A 106 -4.06 -0.67 14.56
CA ARG A 106 -4.83 -1.93 14.68
C ARG A 106 -5.86 -2.10 13.57
N GLN A 107 -6.61 -1.06 13.26
CA GLN A 107 -7.61 -1.07 12.19
C GLN A 107 -6.97 -1.37 10.83
N TRP A 108 -5.78 -0.82 10.57
CA TRP A 108 -5.04 -1.08 9.34
C TRP A 108 -4.54 -2.52 9.25
N SER A 109 -4.07 -3.09 10.37
CA SER A 109 -3.67 -4.49 10.40
C SER A 109 -4.86 -5.42 10.13
N ASP A 110 -6.01 -5.15 10.72
CA ASP A 110 -7.22 -5.94 10.51
C ASP A 110 -7.73 -5.83 9.06
N LEU A 111 -7.73 -4.63 8.47
CA LEU A 111 -8.10 -4.41 7.06
C LEU A 111 -7.12 -5.14 6.12
N PHE A 112 -5.81 -5.04 6.35
CA PHE A 112 -4.82 -5.76 5.57
C PHE A 112 -5.02 -7.27 5.67
N ASN A 113 -5.22 -7.80 6.87
CA ASN A 113 -5.40 -9.23 7.11
C ASN A 113 -6.66 -9.79 6.41
N GLU A 114 -7.74 -9.01 6.33
CA GLU A 114 -8.93 -9.39 5.55
C GLU A 114 -8.62 -9.34 4.04
N THR A 115 -7.85 -8.33 3.59
CA THR A 115 -7.45 -8.18 2.18
C THR A 115 -6.63 -9.37 1.68
N VAL A 116 -5.73 -9.92 2.50
CA VAL A 116 -4.83 -11.01 2.09
C VAL A 116 -5.32 -12.40 2.45
N LYS A 117 -6.51 -12.52 2.97
CA LYS A 117 -7.07 -13.79 3.47
C LYS A 117 -7.07 -14.87 2.40
N GLY A 118 -6.35 -15.97 2.66
CA GLY A 118 -6.23 -17.13 1.76
C GLY A 118 -5.50 -16.84 0.44
N VAL A 119 -4.68 -15.80 0.40
CA VAL A 119 -3.72 -15.55 -0.70
C VAL A 119 -2.45 -16.36 -0.41
N ASP A 120 -2.07 -17.25 -1.32
CA ASP A 120 -0.91 -18.16 -1.19
C ASP A 120 0.27 -17.61 -2.01
N ALA A 121 0.91 -16.58 -1.48
CA ALA A 121 2.12 -15.96 -2.05
C ALA A 121 2.94 -15.32 -0.94
N LYS A 122 4.21 -15.02 -1.20
CA LYS A 122 4.97 -14.09 -0.34
C LYS A 122 4.30 -12.72 -0.42
N LEU A 123 4.00 -12.13 0.73
CA LEU A 123 3.26 -10.88 0.82
C LEU A 123 4.10 -9.76 1.41
N ALA A 124 4.00 -8.57 0.83
CA ALA A 124 4.56 -7.35 1.40
C ALA A 124 3.49 -6.29 1.58
N LEU A 125 3.55 -5.53 2.67
CA LEU A 125 2.83 -4.29 2.84
C LEU A 125 3.79 -3.11 2.64
N HIS A 126 3.48 -2.22 1.71
CA HIS A 126 4.25 -0.99 1.52
C HIS A 126 3.49 0.21 2.10
N ILE A 127 4.14 0.93 2.99
CA ILE A 127 3.67 2.19 3.54
C ILE A 127 4.75 3.23 3.33
N CYS A 128 4.44 4.28 2.59
CA CYS A 128 5.30 5.45 2.45
C CYS A 128 4.53 6.72 2.84
N PHE A 129 5.20 7.84 2.78
CA PHE A 129 4.58 9.13 3.10
C PHE A 129 3.98 9.84 1.88
N GLY A 130 3.82 9.10 0.78
CA GLY A 130 3.38 9.62 -0.51
C GLY A 130 4.49 10.39 -1.24
N ASN A 131 4.30 10.57 -2.55
CA ASN A 131 5.20 11.39 -3.37
C ASN A 131 4.35 12.29 -4.27
N TYR A 132 4.01 13.46 -3.75
CA TYR A 132 3.25 14.46 -4.47
C TYR A 132 4.17 15.59 -4.92
N GLN A 133 4.66 15.52 -6.17
CA GLN A 133 5.60 16.50 -6.71
C GLN A 133 6.84 16.69 -5.81
N ASN A 134 7.49 15.60 -5.43
CA ASN A 134 8.64 15.57 -4.52
C ASN A 134 8.33 16.05 -3.09
N ARG A 135 7.07 15.96 -2.66
CA ARG A 135 6.65 16.28 -1.29
C ARG A 135 5.87 15.13 -0.68
N PRO A 136 6.04 14.88 0.61
CA PRO A 136 5.21 13.91 1.32
C PRO A 136 3.76 14.40 1.39
N ALA A 137 2.82 13.47 1.28
CA ALA A 137 1.38 13.73 1.40
C ALA A 137 0.87 13.59 2.83
N SER A 138 1.70 13.07 3.75
CA SER A 138 1.35 12.80 5.14
C SER A 138 2.44 13.25 6.11
N ARG A 139 2.13 13.23 7.41
CA ARG A 139 3.13 13.40 8.46
C ARG A 139 4.11 12.22 8.41
N ARG A 140 5.41 12.52 8.34
CA ARG A 140 6.47 11.54 8.17
C ARG A 140 6.84 10.88 9.51
N SER A 141 5.99 9.99 10.02
CA SER A 141 6.25 9.18 11.22
C SER A 141 5.46 7.90 11.18
N TYR A 142 6.13 6.78 11.40
CA TYR A 142 5.52 5.46 11.56
C TYR A 142 5.22 5.12 13.01
N ARG A 143 5.87 5.80 13.97
CA ARG A 143 5.78 5.49 15.40
C ARG A 143 4.33 5.32 15.92
N PRO A 144 3.35 6.18 15.54
CA PRO A 144 1.98 6.01 16.02
C PRO A 144 1.28 4.71 15.58
N MET A 145 1.74 4.07 14.49
CA MET A 145 1.20 2.78 14.04
C MET A 145 1.78 1.58 14.80
N PHE A 146 2.94 1.77 15.45
CA PHE A 146 3.64 0.69 16.15
C PHE A 146 3.14 0.57 17.60
N PRO A 147 3.13 -0.67 18.16
CA PRO A 147 3.49 -1.93 17.48
C PRO A 147 2.35 -2.55 16.66
N SER A 148 1.14 -2.01 16.69
CA SER A 148 -0.08 -2.65 16.16
C SER A 148 0.01 -3.00 14.66
N ILE A 149 0.79 -2.25 13.88
CA ILE A 149 0.99 -2.54 12.44
C ILE A 149 1.75 -3.87 12.23
N LEU A 150 2.48 -4.34 13.23
CA LEU A 150 3.21 -5.61 13.14
C LEU A 150 2.29 -6.85 13.27
N ASP A 151 1.00 -6.66 13.58
CA ASP A 151 -0.01 -7.73 13.60
C ASP A 151 -0.48 -8.13 12.18
N ILE A 152 0.09 -7.54 11.12
CA ILE A 152 -0.23 -7.88 9.73
C ILE A 152 0.27 -9.29 9.37
N LYS A 153 -0.49 -9.97 8.51
CA LYS A 153 -0.11 -11.27 7.94
C LYS A 153 0.66 -11.06 6.63
N ALA A 154 1.84 -10.44 6.73
CA ALA A 154 2.76 -10.25 5.64
C ALA A 154 4.16 -10.74 6.02
N ASP A 155 4.91 -11.20 5.02
CA ASP A 155 6.31 -11.62 5.18
C ASP A 155 7.26 -10.43 5.20
N GLN A 156 6.84 -9.30 4.63
CA GLN A 156 7.69 -8.12 4.49
C GLN A 156 6.91 -6.83 4.74
N LEU A 157 7.48 -5.91 5.50
CA LEU A 157 6.99 -4.54 5.64
C LEU A 157 7.98 -3.59 4.94
N VAL A 158 7.50 -2.83 3.94
CA VAL A 158 8.31 -1.91 3.13
C VAL A 158 8.06 -0.49 3.58
N LEU A 159 9.09 0.18 4.08
CA LEU A 159 9.01 1.50 4.70
C LEU A 159 10.03 2.47 4.11
N GLU A 160 9.66 3.74 3.99
CA GLU A 160 10.50 4.84 3.54
C GLU A 160 11.22 5.49 4.73
N PHE A 161 12.55 5.54 4.72
CA PHE A 161 13.34 6.13 5.82
C PHE A 161 14.16 7.33 5.39
N THR A 162 14.72 7.32 4.18
CA THR A 162 15.73 8.26 3.74
C THR A 162 15.29 9.72 3.77
N ASN A 163 14.01 10.03 3.48
CA ASN A 163 13.53 11.42 3.46
C ASN A 163 13.48 12.11 4.84
N ARG A 164 13.92 11.44 5.88
CA ARG A 164 14.06 11.94 7.27
C ARG A 164 15.40 11.53 7.87
N GLU A 165 16.41 11.43 7.05
CA GLU A 165 17.76 11.09 7.51
C GLU A 165 17.79 9.80 8.34
N MET A 166 17.00 8.78 7.91
CA MET A 166 16.86 7.48 8.56
C MET A 166 16.33 7.52 10.00
N SER A 167 15.64 8.60 10.39
CA SER A 167 15.29 8.92 11.80
C SER A 167 14.45 7.86 12.54
N GLU A 168 13.74 6.99 11.86
CA GLU A 168 12.94 5.92 12.48
C GLU A 168 13.41 4.53 12.08
N ILE A 169 14.61 4.40 11.50
CA ILE A 169 15.15 3.10 11.08
C ILE A 169 15.18 2.09 12.24
N ASP A 170 15.39 2.55 13.46
CA ASP A 170 15.45 1.70 14.66
C ASP A 170 14.13 0.94 14.96
N LEU A 171 13.01 1.30 14.30
CA LEU A 171 11.75 0.56 14.41
C LEU A 171 11.88 -0.90 13.99
N TRP A 172 12.84 -1.22 13.09
CA TRP A 172 13.08 -2.60 12.68
C TRP A 172 13.41 -3.55 13.85
N LYS A 173 13.92 -3.01 14.96
CA LYS A 173 14.21 -3.78 16.17
C LYS A 173 12.96 -4.31 16.88
N GLU A 174 11.80 -3.77 16.55
CA GLU A 174 10.49 -4.21 17.07
C GLU A 174 9.85 -5.28 16.19
N PHE A 175 10.42 -5.58 15.02
CA PHE A 175 9.85 -6.55 14.08
C PHE A 175 9.93 -7.96 14.63
N PRO A 176 8.90 -8.80 14.38
CA PRO A 176 9.02 -10.24 14.57
C PRO A 176 10.19 -10.82 13.77
N SER A 177 10.81 -11.87 14.27
CA SER A 177 12.02 -12.46 13.64
C SER A 177 11.78 -13.06 12.26
N ASP A 178 10.54 -13.31 11.90
CA ASP A 178 10.08 -13.88 10.62
C ASP A 178 9.54 -12.81 9.64
N MET A 179 9.54 -11.54 10.04
CA MET A 179 9.13 -10.43 9.19
C MET A 179 10.35 -9.69 8.62
N GLU A 180 10.41 -9.56 7.31
CA GLU A 180 11.46 -8.83 6.61
C GLU A 180 11.18 -7.31 6.60
N LEU A 181 12.25 -6.51 6.64
CA LEU A 181 12.18 -5.07 6.35
C LEU A 181 12.65 -4.78 4.93
N GLY A 182 11.77 -4.19 4.11
CA GLY A 182 12.14 -3.51 2.88
C GLY A 182 12.47 -2.04 3.19
N ALA A 183 13.75 -1.74 3.44
CA ALA A 183 14.16 -0.39 3.80
C ALA A 183 14.31 0.51 2.57
N GLY A 184 13.52 1.59 2.51
CA GLY A 184 13.63 2.64 1.49
C GLY A 184 14.75 3.61 1.84
N VAL A 185 15.93 3.37 1.28
CA VAL A 185 17.16 4.11 1.58
C VAL A 185 17.57 5.11 0.49
N ILE A 186 16.87 5.13 -0.64
CA ILE A 186 17.08 6.11 -1.72
C ILE A 186 15.98 7.17 -1.68
N ASP A 187 16.34 8.46 -1.61
CA ASP A 187 15.39 9.57 -1.59
C ASP A 187 14.93 9.98 -3.00
N VAL A 188 13.84 9.38 -3.45
CA VAL A 188 13.22 9.70 -4.75
C VAL A 188 12.53 11.07 -4.77
N LYS A 189 12.51 11.82 -3.68
CA LYS A 189 11.93 13.17 -3.57
C LYS A 189 13.01 14.26 -3.63
N SER A 190 14.28 13.89 -3.48
CA SER A 190 15.41 14.80 -3.56
C SER A 190 15.98 14.85 -4.97
N TYR A 191 16.56 15.99 -5.34
CA TYR A 191 17.43 16.12 -6.53
C TYR A 191 18.91 15.83 -6.22
N TYR A 192 19.23 15.58 -4.95
CA TYR A 192 20.56 15.18 -4.55
C TYR A 192 20.82 13.73 -4.99
N ILE A 193 21.98 13.48 -5.55
CA ILE A 193 22.42 12.13 -5.92
C ILE A 193 23.29 11.63 -4.78
N GLU A 194 22.78 10.65 -4.04
CA GLU A 194 23.47 10.04 -2.91
C GLU A 194 24.75 9.35 -3.38
N LYS A 195 25.74 9.33 -2.52
CA LYS A 195 26.96 8.55 -2.73
C LYS A 195 26.89 7.27 -1.91
N PRO A 196 27.39 6.14 -2.44
CA PRO A 196 27.33 4.85 -1.73
C PRO A 196 27.94 4.84 -0.31
N GLN A 197 28.75 5.84 0.03
CA GLN A 197 29.37 5.97 1.35
C GLN A 197 28.52 6.78 2.35
N GLU A 198 27.41 7.36 1.89
CA GLU A 198 26.52 8.22 2.68
C GLU A 198 25.24 7.47 3.10
N GLU A 199 25.04 6.24 2.63
CA GLU A 199 23.87 5.37 2.88
C GLU A 199 24.07 4.37 4.02
#